data_310a7f5699534c1ffdfae8ef45534fec
#
_entry.id   310a7f5699534c1ffdfae8ef45534fec
#
_cell.length_a   1.000
_cell.length_b   1.000
_cell.length_c   1.000
_cell.angle_alpha   90.00
_cell.angle_beta   90.00
_cell.angle_gamma   90.00
#
_symmetry.space_group_name_H-M   'P 1'
#
loop_
_entity.id
_entity.type
_entity.pdbx_description
1 polymer ?
#
loop_
_entity_poly.entity_id
_entity_poly.type
_entity_poly.pdbx_seq_one_letter_code
_entity_poly.pdbx_strand_id
1 'polypeptide(L)'
;MDDLSIIIPSYEENHEILQKLFDELTSLGAEVIIVDDGSKEPFPNSIKHGTNFGYGSALMTGIKNATRPFVLTLDGDGQHTVQEAVKLYHAFKIIGNADMVVGVRRLEHETLVRYLGRKFLNWTASLLCTYFVPDLNSGARIFKRNLAIGYFPILCKQFSFTTSLTISMLADKYRVEFFPINVEERKYGKTKVKVIKDGFVTLYYILRNSFALRTRGFRNWIRKLSLR
;
A
#
# COMPACT_ATOMS: atom_id res chain seq x y z
N MET A 1 -15.62 -11.49 4.82
CA MET A 1 -14.57 -11.07 3.82
C MET A 1 -13.63 -12.24 3.51
N ASP A 2 -14.21 -13.40 3.20
CA ASP A 2 -13.51 -14.70 3.13
C ASP A 2 -12.50 -14.85 1.96
N ASP A 3 -12.54 -13.93 1.02
CA ASP A 3 -11.64 -13.88 -0.14
C ASP A 3 -10.56 -12.79 -0.02
N LEU A 4 -10.40 -12.19 1.18
CA LEU A 4 -9.51 -11.07 1.44
C LEU A 4 -8.46 -11.40 2.49
N SER A 5 -7.19 -11.09 2.18
CA SER A 5 -6.10 -11.00 3.15
C SER A 5 -5.81 -9.53 3.44
N ILE A 6 -5.73 -9.16 4.71
CA ILE A 6 -5.40 -7.80 5.16
C ILE A 6 -3.98 -7.81 5.73
N ILE A 7 -3.11 -6.99 5.12
CA ILE A 7 -1.71 -6.91 5.50
C ILE A 7 -1.48 -5.62 6.30
N ILE A 8 -0.98 -5.75 7.51
CA ILE A 8 -0.68 -4.65 8.43
C ILE A 8 0.82 -4.68 8.75
N PRO A 9 1.63 -3.80 8.13
CA PRO A 9 3.02 -3.65 8.53
C PRO A 9 3.11 -2.94 9.87
N SER A 10 3.94 -3.45 10.77
CA SER A 10 4.17 -2.92 12.12
C SER A 10 5.66 -2.67 12.34
N TYR A 11 5.98 -1.54 12.96
CA TYR A 11 7.31 -1.24 13.48
C TYR A 11 7.19 -0.25 14.64
N GLU A 12 7.45 -0.71 15.87
CA GLU A 12 7.28 0.08 17.10
C GLU A 12 5.86 0.70 17.19
N GLU A 13 4.83 -0.05 16.80
CA GLU A 13 3.43 0.38 16.88
C GLU A 13 2.78 -0.05 18.22
N ASN A 14 1.67 0.56 18.58
CA ASN A 14 0.95 0.24 19.81
C ASN A 14 0.22 -1.10 19.70
N HIS A 15 0.52 -2.04 20.60
CA HIS A 15 -0.03 -3.39 20.59
C HIS A 15 -1.55 -3.43 20.84
N GLU A 16 -2.10 -2.52 21.62
CA GLU A 16 -3.56 -2.48 21.88
C GLU A 16 -4.34 -2.10 20.62
N ILE A 17 -3.79 -1.14 19.83
CA ILE A 17 -4.38 -0.75 18.55
C ILE A 17 -4.30 -1.89 17.55
N LEU A 18 -3.13 -2.54 17.46
CA LEU A 18 -2.95 -3.68 16.56
C LEU A 18 -3.86 -4.85 16.93
N GLN A 19 -3.98 -5.16 18.22
CA GLN A 19 -4.85 -6.24 18.72
C GLN A 19 -6.31 -5.96 18.37
N LYS A 20 -6.78 -4.73 18.61
CA LYS A 20 -8.14 -4.33 18.29
C LYS A 20 -8.43 -4.47 16.78
N LEU A 21 -7.53 -3.96 15.93
CA LEU A 21 -7.66 -4.10 14.47
C LEU A 21 -7.67 -5.57 14.04
N PHE A 22 -6.77 -6.38 14.62
CA PHE A 22 -6.68 -7.81 14.33
C PHE A 22 -7.98 -8.54 14.66
N ASP A 23 -8.50 -8.35 15.87
CA ASP A 23 -9.70 -9.03 16.35
C ASP A 23 -10.95 -8.62 15.54
N GLU A 24 -11.14 -7.32 15.33
CA GLU A 24 -12.29 -6.81 14.60
C GLU A 24 -12.26 -7.27 13.12
N LEU A 25 -11.11 -7.18 12.43
CA LEU A 25 -11.00 -7.60 11.03
C LEU A 25 -11.13 -9.11 10.86
N THR A 26 -10.58 -9.90 11.79
CA THR A 26 -10.71 -11.36 11.79
C THR A 26 -12.16 -11.77 12.02
N SER A 27 -12.90 -11.09 12.90
CA SER A 27 -14.32 -11.37 13.13
C SER A 27 -15.21 -11.18 11.90
N LEU A 28 -14.74 -10.38 10.93
CA LEU A 28 -15.40 -10.17 9.62
C LEU A 28 -15.03 -11.23 8.57
N GLY A 29 -14.28 -12.27 8.94
CA GLY A 29 -13.87 -13.37 8.06
C GLY A 29 -12.63 -13.06 7.20
N ALA A 30 -11.92 -11.95 7.44
CA ALA A 30 -10.69 -11.65 6.72
C ALA A 30 -9.51 -12.47 7.27
N GLU A 31 -8.58 -12.85 6.40
CA GLU A 31 -7.27 -13.32 6.81
C GLU A 31 -6.40 -12.10 7.18
N VAL A 32 -6.05 -11.93 8.44
CA VAL A 32 -5.24 -10.79 8.91
C VAL A 32 -3.80 -11.23 9.13
N ILE A 33 -2.85 -10.57 8.48
CA ILE A 33 -1.42 -10.84 8.56
C ILE A 33 -0.69 -9.58 9.02
N ILE A 34 -0.19 -9.61 10.25
CA ILE A 34 0.67 -8.56 10.78
C ILE A 34 2.12 -8.95 10.49
N VAL A 35 2.89 -8.01 9.92
CA VAL A 35 4.33 -8.21 9.69
C VAL A 35 5.09 -7.18 10.51
N ASP A 36 5.80 -7.67 11.51
CA ASP A 36 6.65 -6.86 12.37
C ASP A 36 8.03 -6.68 11.73
N ASP A 37 8.39 -5.44 11.41
CA ASP A 37 9.62 -5.09 10.70
C ASP A 37 10.79 -4.80 11.66
N GLY A 38 10.97 -5.65 12.65
CA GLY A 38 12.11 -5.61 13.57
C GLY A 38 11.93 -4.67 14.76
N SER A 39 10.72 -4.62 15.35
CA SER A 39 10.46 -3.92 16.61
C SER A 39 11.25 -4.54 17.76
N LYS A 40 11.56 -3.77 18.80
CA LYS A 40 12.18 -4.28 20.03
C LYS A 40 11.26 -5.28 20.74
N GLU A 41 9.98 -4.94 20.77
CA GLU A 41 8.91 -5.80 21.28
C GLU A 41 7.94 -6.09 20.12
N PRO A 42 8.14 -7.22 19.40
CA PRO A 42 7.32 -7.52 18.24
C PRO A 42 5.92 -7.97 18.65
N PHE A 43 4.91 -7.59 17.87
CA PHE A 43 3.52 -8.01 18.12
C PHE A 43 3.39 -9.53 18.15
N PRO A 44 2.67 -10.10 19.16
CA PRO A 44 2.41 -11.55 19.23
C PRO A 44 1.75 -12.05 17.94
N ASN A 45 2.13 -13.27 17.49
CA ASN A 45 1.59 -13.90 16.28
C ASN A 45 1.84 -13.15 14.97
N SER A 46 2.75 -12.16 14.95
CA SER A 46 3.20 -11.51 13.71
C SER A 46 4.27 -12.34 12.99
N ILE A 47 4.38 -12.14 11.68
CA ILE A 47 5.57 -12.54 10.92
C ILE A 47 6.68 -11.55 11.27
N LYS A 48 7.81 -12.05 11.79
CA LYS A 48 8.88 -11.20 12.34
C LYS A 48 10.05 -11.09 11.38
N HIS A 49 10.49 -9.89 11.13
CA HIS A 49 11.79 -9.62 10.50
C HIS A 49 12.87 -9.51 11.60
N GLY A 50 14.07 -10.02 11.33
CA GLY A 50 15.19 -9.93 12.27
C GLY A 50 15.72 -8.52 12.50
N THR A 51 15.49 -7.62 11.52
CA THR A 51 15.87 -6.19 11.56
C THR A 51 14.87 -5.41 10.72
N ASN A 52 14.91 -4.07 10.80
CA ASN A 52 14.07 -3.20 9.97
C ASN A 52 14.54 -3.24 8.50
N PHE A 53 13.78 -3.90 7.63
CA PHE A 53 13.99 -3.95 6.18
C PHE A 53 13.19 -2.87 5.43
N GLY A 54 12.27 -2.21 6.09
CA GLY A 54 11.44 -1.12 5.57
C GLY A 54 10.00 -1.52 5.28
N TYR A 55 9.13 -0.52 5.30
CA TYR A 55 7.68 -0.62 5.12
C TYR A 55 7.27 -1.48 3.92
N GLY A 56 7.88 -1.24 2.75
CA GLY A 56 7.59 -2.01 1.54
C GLY A 56 8.03 -3.46 1.64
N SER A 57 9.14 -3.75 2.36
CA SER A 57 9.58 -5.13 2.61
C SER A 57 8.58 -5.88 3.48
N ALA A 58 8.05 -5.24 4.53
CA ALA A 58 7.01 -5.82 5.37
C ALA A 58 5.74 -6.13 4.58
N LEU A 59 5.29 -5.20 3.73
CA LEU A 59 4.16 -5.43 2.84
C LEU A 59 4.41 -6.60 1.88
N MET A 60 5.59 -6.67 1.24
CA MET A 60 5.93 -7.79 0.34
C MET A 60 5.92 -9.14 1.08
N THR A 61 6.43 -9.18 2.31
CA THR A 61 6.40 -10.39 3.15
C THR A 61 4.96 -10.79 3.44
N GLY A 62 4.10 -9.86 3.86
CA GLY A 62 2.68 -10.14 4.11
C GLY A 62 1.95 -10.62 2.84
N ILE A 63 2.13 -9.93 1.71
CA ILE A 63 1.51 -10.31 0.43
C ILE A 63 1.96 -11.71 -0.03
N LYS A 64 3.22 -12.07 0.19
CA LYS A 64 3.73 -13.42 -0.10
C LYS A 64 3.02 -14.50 0.72
N ASN A 65 2.83 -14.25 2.01
CA ASN A 65 2.21 -15.20 2.95
C ASN A 65 0.67 -15.20 2.88
N ALA A 66 0.06 -14.20 2.26
CA ALA A 66 -1.39 -14.14 2.03
C ALA A 66 -1.87 -15.34 1.21
N THR A 67 -3.01 -15.92 1.59
CA THR A 67 -3.59 -17.08 0.90
C THR A 67 -4.79 -16.72 0.03
N ARG A 68 -5.40 -15.55 0.28
CA ARG A 68 -6.61 -15.10 -0.43
C ARG A 68 -6.28 -14.41 -1.77
N PRO A 69 -7.22 -14.41 -2.73
CA PRO A 69 -7.01 -13.82 -4.06
C PRO A 69 -6.87 -12.28 -4.03
N PHE A 70 -7.45 -11.62 -3.04
CA PHE A 70 -7.38 -10.17 -2.88
C PHE A 70 -6.59 -9.81 -1.63
N VAL A 71 -5.87 -8.70 -1.72
CA VAL A 71 -5.09 -8.16 -0.61
C VAL A 71 -5.52 -6.72 -0.36
N LEU A 72 -5.79 -6.39 0.89
CA LEU A 72 -5.94 -5.03 1.39
C LEU A 72 -4.74 -4.70 2.27
N THR A 73 -4.06 -3.58 2.04
CA THR A 73 -3.04 -3.06 2.94
C THR A 73 -3.63 -1.97 3.83
N LEU A 74 -3.28 -1.96 5.10
CA LEU A 74 -3.65 -0.93 6.08
C LEU A 74 -2.43 -0.57 6.92
N ASP A 75 -2.31 0.71 7.30
CA ASP A 75 -1.29 1.12 8.25
C ASP A 75 -1.68 0.73 9.69
N GLY A 76 -0.70 0.28 10.49
CA GLY A 76 -0.91 -0.19 11.87
C GLY A 76 -0.97 0.92 12.92
N ASP A 77 -0.95 2.19 12.52
CA ASP A 77 -0.87 3.37 13.39
C ASP A 77 -2.22 3.89 13.91
N GLY A 78 -3.31 3.19 13.61
CA GLY A 78 -4.67 3.53 14.02
C GLY A 78 -5.34 4.65 13.22
N GLN A 79 -4.72 5.13 12.13
CA GLN A 79 -5.36 6.12 11.25
C GLN A 79 -6.48 5.51 10.38
N HIS A 80 -6.38 4.24 10.05
CA HIS A 80 -7.37 3.52 9.26
C HIS A 80 -8.32 2.73 10.17
N THR A 81 -9.60 3.01 10.09
CA THR A 81 -10.63 2.29 10.83
C THR A 81 -11.07 1.02 10.10
N VAL A 82 -11.64 0.07 10.85
CA VAL A 82 -12.24 -1.14 10.28
C VAL A 82 -13.38 -0.80 9.32
N GLN A 83 -14.17 0.24 9.65
CA GLN A 83 -15.28 0.70 8.81
C GLN A 83 -14.77 1.16 7.42
N GLU A 84 -13.64 1.88 7.37
CA GLU A 84 -13.07 2.32 6.09
C GLU A 84 -12.47 1.14 5.28
N ALA A 85 -11.91 0.14 5.96
CA ALA A 85 -11.47 -1.11 5.32
C ALA A 85 -12.66 -1.86 4.68
N VAL A 86 -13.77 -1.97 5.39
CA VAL A 86 -15.02 -2.58 4.90
C VAL A 86 -15.58 -1.79 3.71
N LYS A 87 -15.63 -0.46 3.79
CA LYS A 87 -16.08 0.39 2.67
C LYS A 87 -15.22 0.20 1.43
N LEU A 88 -13.88 0.16 1.59
CA LEU A 88 -12.97 -0.03 0.48
C LEU A 88 -13.13 -1.42 -0.15
N TYR A 89 -13.31 -2.47 0.67
CA TYR A 89 -13.64 -3.81 0.18
C TYR A 89 -14.94 -3.85 -0.61
N HIS A 90 -16.01 -3.25 -0.09
CA HIS A 90 -17.29 -3.18 -0.81
C HIS A 90 -17.17 -2.38 -2.12
N ALA A 91 -16.46 -1.25 -2.11
CA ALA A 91 -16.20 -0.48 -3.33
C ALA A 91 -15.49 -1.33 -4.39
N PHE A 92 -14.47 -2.09 -4.00
CA PHE A 92 -13.76 -3.01 -4.89
C PHE A 92 -14.69 -4.08 -5.47
N LYS A 93 -15.56 -4.68 -4.65
CA LYS A 93 -16.51 -5.72 -5.09
C LYS A 93 -17.59 -5.15 -6.02
N ILE A 94 -18.12 -3.95 -5.73
CA ILE A 94 -19.14 -3.29 -6.56
C ILE A 94 -18.56 -2.88 -7.92
N ILE A 95 -17.33 -2.33 -7.96
CA ILE A 95 -16.66 -2.00 -9.21
C ILE A 95 -16.38 -3.26 -10.06
N GLY A 96 -16.17 -4.41 -9.41
CA GLY A 96 -16.13 -5.77 -9.98
C GLY A 96 -14.95 -6.07 -10.89
N ASN A 97 -14.60 -5.18 -11.81
CA ASN A 97 -13.53 -5.36 -12.79
C ASN A 97 -12.28 -4.51 -12.52
N ALA A 98 -12.17 -3.87 -11.32
CA ALA A 98 -10.95 -3.21 -10.90
C ALA A 98 -9.84 -4.24 -10.60
N ASP A 99 -8.61 -3.88 -10.93
CA ASP A 99 -7.42 -4.62 -10.55
C ASP A 99 -6.84 -4.09 -9.23
N MET A 100 -7.09 -2.80 -8.94
CA MET A 100 -6.76 -2.13 -7.68
C MET A 100 -7.79 -1.03 -7.39
N VAL A 101 -8.13 -0.84 -6.12
CA VAL A 101 -8.81 0.37 -5.62
C VAL A 101 -7.94 0.99 -4.53
N VAL A 102 -7.63 2.26 -4.70
CA VAL A 102 -6.82 3.06 -3.77
C VAL A 102 -7.74 3.96 -2.94
N GLY A 103 -7.62 3.90 -1.62
CA GLY A 103 -8.33 4.81 -0.73
C GLY A 103 -7.74 6.22 -0.80
N VAL A 104 -8.54 7.20 -1.21
CA VAL A 104 -8.14 8.62 -1.27
C VAL A 104 -8.45 9.28 0.06
N ARG A 105 -7.44 9.73 0.76
CA ARG A 105 -7.57 10.32 2.09
C ARG A 105 -8.07 11.76 2.00
N ARG A 106 -9.03 12.09 2.86
CA ARG A 106 -9.40 13.48 3.16
C ARG A 106 -8.48 13.97 4.28
N LEU A 107 -7.48 14.77 3.93
CA LEU A 107 -6.50 15.30 4.88
C LEU A 107 -6.90 16.73 5.24
N GLU A 108 -7.35 16.95 6.47
CA GLU A 108 -7.82 18.27 6.95
C GLU A 108 -6.68 19.11 7.53
N HIS A 109 -5.65 18.47 8.10
CA HIS A 109 -4.53 19.15 8.76
C HIS A 109 -3.18 18.70 8.18
N GLU A 110 -2.78 19.35 7.09
CA GLU A 110 -1.49 19.06 6.43
C GLU A 110 -0.66 20.37 6.34
N THR A 111 0.65 20.27 6.59
CA THR A 111 1.52 21.44 6.38
C THR A 111 1.60 21.80 4.91
N LEU A 112 1.73 23.10 4.59
CA LEU A 112 1.79 23.61 3.22
C LEU A 112 2.86 22.88 2.37
N VAL A 113 4.03 22.60 2.95
CA VAL A 113 5.13 21.89 2.27
C VAL A 113 4.71 20.46 1.87
N ARG A 114 4.05 19.73 2.77
CA ARG A 114 3.54 18.39 2.47
C ARG A 114 2.43 18.43 1.42
N TYR A 115 1.51 19.37 1.53
CA TYR A 115 0.44 19.58 0.57
C TYR A 115 0.98 19.83 -0.84
N LEU A 116 1.89 20.80 -1.00
CA LEU A 116 2.48 21.13 -2.30
C LEU A 116 3.30 19.97 -2.87
N GLY A 117 4.12 19.31 -2.03
CA GLY A 117 4.89 18.13 -2.44
C GLY A 117 4.00 16.98 -2.90
N ARG A 118 2.94 16.67 -2.18
CA ARG A 118 1.97 15.64 -2.55
C ARG A 118 1.24 15.99 -3.86
N LYS A 119 0.79 17.25 -4.00
CA LYS A 119 0.16 17.74 -5.24
C LYS A 119 1.09 17.61 -6.45
N PHE A 120 2.35 18.00 -6.30
CA PHE A 120 3.36 17.88 -7.35
C PHE A 120 3.58 16.42 -7.77
N LEU A 121 3.75 15.50 -6.80
CA LEU A 121 3.95 14.07 -7.10
C LEU A 121 2.72 13.44 -7.77
N ASN A 122 1.51 13.74 -7.28
CA ASN A 122 0.27 13.27 -7.89
C ASN A 122 0.07 13.82 -9.31
N TRP A 123 0.36 15.10 -9.53
CA TRP A 123 0.31 15.72 -10.85
C TRP A 123 1.31 15.08 -11.82
N THR A 124 2.56 14.88 -11.40
CA THR A 124 3.60 14.20 -12.19
C THR A 124 3.17 12.80 -12.60
N ALA A 125 2.63 12.03 -11.64
CA ALA A 125 2.11 10.69 -11.91
C ALA A 125 0.94 10.71 -12.89
N SER A 126 0.00 11.64 -12.71
CA SER A 126 -1.17 11.79 -13.59
C SER A 126 -0.74 12.09 -15.03
N LEU A 127 0.24 12.98 -15.19
CA LEU A 127 0.78 13.33 -16.50
C LEU A 127 1.45 12.14 -17.18
N LEU A 128 2.33 11.43 -16.45
CA LEU A 128 3.09 10.32 -17.02
C LEU A 128 2.24 9.07 -17.27
N CYS A 129 1.27 8.78 -16.42
CA CYS A 129 0.37 7.63 -16.60
C CYS A 129 -0.83 7.94 -17.51
N THR A 130 -1.05 9.20 -17.90
CA THR A 130 -2.25 9.66 -18.63
C THR A 130 -3.55 9.24 -17.93
N TYR A 131 -3.54 9.31 -16.60
CA TYR A 131 -4.63 8.92 -15.73
C TYR A 131 -4.68 9.81 -14.49
N PHE A 132 -5.86 10.25 -14.06
CA PHE A 132 -5.98 11.12 -12.88
C PHE A 132 -5.65 10.35 -11.60
N VAL A 133 -4.62 10.79 -10.87
CA VAL A 133 -4.13 10.16 -9.64
C VAL A 133 -4.26 11.14 -8.47
N PRO A 134 -5.30 11.01 -7.64
CA PRO A 134 -5.57 11.96 -6.55
C PRO A 134 -4.70 11.74 -5.30
N ASP A 135 -4.34 10.48 -4.97
CA ASP A 135 -3.50 10.15 -3.82
C ASP A 135 -2.65 8.90 -4.07
N LEU A 136 -1.35 9.11 -4.31
CA LEU A 136 -0.36 8.04 -4.50
C LEU A 136 0.10 7.39 -3.19
N ASN A 137 0.10 8.15 -2.10
CA ASN A 137 0.80 7.77 -0.87
C ASN A 137 -0.13 7.16 0.19
N SER A 138 -1.40 6.90 -0.14
CA SER A 138 -2.29 6.22 0.76
C SER A 138 -1.81 4.79 1.08
N GLY A 139 -1.78 4.40 2.35
CA GLY A 139 -1.50 3.02 2.77
C GLY A 139 -2.67 2.07 2.48
N ALA A 140 -3.91 2.58 2.54
CA ALA A 140 -5.11 1.79 2.32
C ALA A 140 -5.37 1.55 0.83
N ARG A 141 -5.20 0.30 0.39
CA ARG A 141 -5.50 -0.12 -0.98
C ARG A 141 -5.83 -1.60 -1.06
N ILE A 142 -6.79 -1.94 -1.91
CA ILE A 142 -7.14 -3.32 -2.21
C ILE A 142 -6.78 -3.64 -3.66
N PHE A 143 -6.23 -4.84 -3.89
CA PHE A 143 -5.78 -5.26 -5.21
C PHE A 143 -5.75 -6.78 -5.37
N LYS A 144 -5.67 -7.26 -6.60
CA LYS A 144 -5.45 -8.67 -6.93
C LYS A 144 -4.04 -9.10 -6.53
N ARG A 145 -3.93 -10.08 -5.63
CA ARG A 145 -2.66 -10.55 -5.04
C ARG A 145 -1.61 -10.95 -6.08
N ASN A 146 -2.01 -11.76 -7.05
CA ASN A 146 -1.13 -12.31 -8.08
C ASN A 146 -0.48 -11.20 -8.94
N LEU A 147 -1.20 -10.10 -9.20
CA LEU A 147 -0.65 -8.97 -9.96
C LEU A 147 0.45 -8.27 -9.17
N ALA A 148 0.23 -8.01 -7.86
CA ALA A 148 1.23 -7.34 -7.03
C ALA A 148 2.53 -8.15 -6.91
N ILE A 149 2.45 -9.47 -6.76
CA ILE A 149 3.63 -10.36 -6.70
C ILE A 149 4.47 -10.23 -7.97
N GLY A 150 3.85 -10.11 -9.14
CA GLY A 150 4.54 -9.95 -10.42
C GLY A 150 5.43 -8.70 -10.50
N TYR A 151 5.15 -7.68 -9.67
CA TYR A 151 5.91 -6.43 -9.64
C TYR A 151 7.02 -6.40 -8.57
N PHE A 152 7.11 -7.35 -7.65
CA PHE A 152 8.06 -7.32 -6.53
C PHE A 152 9.51 -6.98 -6.92
N PRO A 153 10.08 -7.46 -8.04
CA PRO A 153 11.46 -7.14 -8.42
C PRO A 153 11.73 -5.64 -8.66
N ILE A 154 10.68 -4.86 -8.93
CA ILE A 154 10.81 -3.44 -9.27
C ILE A 154 10.15 -2.50 -8.25
N LEU A 155 9.51 -3.03 -7.20
CA LEU A 155 8.87 -2.21 -6.18
C LEU A 155 9.88 -1.65 -5.18
N CYS A 156 9.54 -0.51 -4.60
CA CYS A 156 10.30 0.10 -3.51
C CYS A 156 10.14 -0.74 -2.24
N LYS A 157 11.25 -1.01 -1.54
CA LYS A 157 11.23 -1.70 -0.24
C LYS A 157 10.93 -0.78 0.94
N GLN A 158 10.84 0.53 0.72
CA GLN A 158 10.57 1.57 1.72
C GLN A 158 9.16 2.19 1.51
N PHE A 159 8.93 3.39 2.02
CA PHE A 159 7.62 4.08 1.99
C PHE A 159 7.02 4.26 0.58
N SER A 160 7.84 4.38 -0.46
CA SER A 160 7.34 4.51 -1.84
C SER A 160 6.85 3.18 -2.46
N PHE A 161 6.70 2.09 -1.67
CA PHE A 161 6.10 0.84 -2.14
C PHE A 161 4.74 1.09 -2.78
N THR A 162 3.88 1.79 -2.08
CA THR A 162 2.51 2.09 -2.50
C THR A 162 2.48 2.85 -3.83
N THR A 163 3.32 3.87 -3.97
CA THR A 163 3.50 4.61 -5.22
C THR A 163 4.02 3.72 -6.34
N SER A 164 5.10 2.97 -6.07
CA SER A 164 5.73 2.13 -7.10
C SER A 164 4.79 1.05 -7.64
N LEU A 165 3.94 0.46 -6.79
CA LEU A 165 2.93 -0.51 -7.21
C LEU A 165 1.84 0.15 -8.07
N THR A 166 1.26 1.28 -7.60
CA THR A 166 0.20 1.98 -8.34
C THR A 166 0.69 2.42 -9.73
N ILE A 167 1.87 3.05 -9.81
CA ILE A 167 2.45 3.49 -11.08
C ILE A 167 2.72 2.30 -12.01
N SER A 168 3.22 1.18 -11.47
CA SER A 168 3.47 -0.02 -12.27
C SER A 168 2.18 -0.57 -12.88
N MET A 169 1.12 -0.67 -12.10
CA MET A 169 -0.18 -1.14 -12.59
C MET A 169 -0.79 -0.19 -13.62
N LEU A 170 -0.75 1.13 -13.38
CA LEU A 170 -1.22 2.13 -14.34
C LEU A 170 -0.42 2.11 -15.66
N ALA A 171 0.90 1.98 -15.58
CA ALA A 171 1.77 1.91 -16.77
C ALA A 171 1.51 0.66 -17.61
N ASP A 172 1.14 -0.45 -16.98
CA ASP A 172 0.73 -1.70 -17.65
C ASP A 172 -0.77 -1.75 -18.04
N LYS A 173 -1.48 -0.60 -17.87
CA LYS A 173 -2.90 -0.45 -18.25
C LYS A 173 -3.86 -1.33 -17.45
N TYR A 174 -3.50 -1.73 -16.24
CA TYR A 174 -4.45 -2.30 -15.30
C TYR A 174 -5.45 -1.25 -14.82
N ARG A 175 -6.66 -1.69 -14.50
CA ARG A 175 -7.72 -0.82 -14.03
C ARG A 175 -7.53 -0.48 -12.55
N VAL A 176 -7.02 0.73 -12.31
CA VAL A 176 -6.84 1.30 -10.96
C VAL A 176 -7.91 2.36 -10.73
N GLU A 177 -8.71 2.18 -9.70
CA GLU A 177 -9.78 3.11 -9.31
C GLU A 177 -9.43 3.79 -7.99
N PHE A 178 -10.05 4.94 -7.73
CA PHE A 178 -9.79 5.75 -6.56
C PHE A 178 -11.09 5.98 -5.80
N PHE A 179 -11.12 5.63 -4.51
CA PHE A 179 -12.31 5.71 -3.67
C PHE A 179 -12.05 6.57 -2.43
N PRO A 180 -12.90 7.57 -2.12
CA PRO A 180 -12.69 8.43 -0.96
C PRO A 180 -12.84 7.65 0.36
N ILE A 181 -11.87 7.84 1.26
CA ILE A 181 -11.88 7.29 2.62
C ILE A 181 -11.61 8.40 3.63
N ASN A 182 -12.17 8.23 4.82
CA ASN A 182 -11.83 9.07 5.96
C ASN A 182 -10.64 8.43 6.70
N VAL A 183 -9.77 9.26 7.21
CA VAL A 183 -8.67 8.85 8.08
C VAL A 183 -8.76 9.60 9.40
N GLU A 184 -8.52 8.89 10.49
CA GLU A 184 -8.44 9.53 11.80
C GLU A 184 -7.07 10.19 11.98
N GLU A 185 -7.00 11.15 12.89
CA GLU A 185 -5.70 11.67 13.31
C GLU A 185 -4.90 10.56 14.00
N ARG A 186 -3.59 10.55 13.75
CA ARG A 186 -2.69 9.59 14.39
C ARG A 186 -2.74 9.76 15.90
N LYS A 187 -3.14 8.71 16.61
CA LYS A 187 -3.28 8.71 18.07
C LYS A 187 -1.94 8.50 18.78
N TYR A 188 -1.01 7.78 18.13
CA TYR A 188 0.27 7.39 18.73
C TYR A 188 1.42 7.49 17.73
N GLY A 189 2.63 7.69 18.28
CA GLY A 189 3.87 7.71 17.51
C GLY A 189 4.09 8.99 16.69
N LYS A 190 5.26 9.07 16.07
CA LYS A 190 5.63 10.17 15.17
C LYS A 190 5.74 9.65 13.75
N THR A 191 5.42 10.50 12.76
CA THR A 191 5.64 10.15 11.37
C THR A 191 7.12 9.81 11.11
N LYS A 192 7.35 8.63 10.55
CA LYS A 192 8.69 8.14 10.19
C LYS A 192 9.12 8.63 8.79
N VAL A 193 8.21 9.26 8.06
CA VAL A 193 8.42 9.78 6.70
C VAL A 193 9.26 11.05 6.72
N LYS A 194 10.41 11.02 6.04
CA LYS A 194 11.29 12.17 5.79
C LYS A 194 10.85 12.87 4.52
N VAL A 195 10.06 13.95 4.63
CA VAL A 195 9.33 14.61 3.54
C VAL A 195 10.18 14.83 2.28
N ILE A 196 11.37 15.42 2.42
CA ILE A 196 12.25 15.73 1.28
C ILE A 196 12.87 14.46 0.69
N LYS A 197 13.52 13.64 1.54
CA LYS A 197 14.21 12.42 1.07
C LYS A 197 13.24 11.44 0.42
N ASP A 198 12.13 11.15 1.10
CA ASP A 198 11.14 10.19 0.60
C ASP A 198 10.38 10.76 -0.60
N GLY A 199 10.24 12.09 -0.70
CA GLY A 199 9.72 12.78 -1.87
C GLY A 199 10.56 12.54 -3.13
N PHE A 200 11.89 12.65 -3.04
CA PHE A 200 12.79 12.33 -4.15
C PHE A 200 12.77 10.84 -4.53
N VAL A 201 12.73 9.97 -3.54
CA VAL A 201 12.59 8.52 -3.79
C VAL A 201 11.27 8.22 -4.49
N THR A 202 10.19 8.84 -4.07
CA THR A 202 8.87 8.71 -4.69
C THR A 202 8.90 9.18 -6.15
N LEU A 203 9.46 10.36 -6.41
CA LEU A 203 9.62 10.90 -7.76
C LEU A 203 10.45 9.97 -8.65
N TYR A 204 11.56 9.44 -8.14
CA TYR A 204 12.37 8.47 -8.85
C TYR A 204 11.55 7.24 -9.29
N TYR A 205 10.73 6.66 -8.40
CA TYR A 205 9.89 5.51 -8.75
C TYR A 205 8.77 5.86 -9.72
N ILE A 206 8.19 7.08 -9.63
CA ILE A 206 7.22 7.57 -10.61
C ILE A 206 7.86 7.60 -12.00
N LEU A 207 9.00 8.24 -12.15
CA LEU A 207 9.70 8.35 -13.42
C LEU A 207 10.15 6.98 -13.94
N ARG A 208 10.90 6.22 -13.12
CA ARG A 208 11.43 4.92 -13.49
C ARG A 208 10.37 3.95 -13.97
N ASN A 209 9.30 3.77 -13.19
CA ASN A 209 8.29 2.77 -13.50
C ASN A 209 7.37 3.21 -14.65
N SER A 210 7.07 4.49 -14.78
CA SER A 210 6.30 5.01 -15.93
C SER A 210 7.03 4.80 -17.26
N PHE A 211 8.34 4.97 -17.31
CA PHE A 211 9.12 4.79 -18.54
C PHE A 211 9.49 3.33 -18.81
N ALA A 212 9.97 2.61 -17.77
CA ALA A 212 10.48 1.25 -17.92
C ALA A 212 9.38 0.25 -18.35
N LEU A 213 8.15 0.41 -17.86
CA LEU A 213 7.04 -0.49 -18.18
C LEU A 213 6.37 -0.20 -19.53
N ARG A 214 6.62 0.95 -20.15
CA ARG A 214 6.16 1.23 -21.51
C ARG A 214 6.87 0.39 -22.58
N THR A 215 8.03 -0.20 -22.27
CA THR A 215 8.77 -1.03 -23.21
C THR A 215 8.33 -2.49 -23.12
N ARG A 216 7.98 -3.10 -24.28
CA ARG A 216 7.56 -4.53 -24.36
C ARG A 216 8.60 -5.50 -23.79
N GLY A 217 9.89 -5.21 -23.95
CA GLY A 217 10.98 -6.05 -23.47
C GLY A 217 11.04 -6.13 -21.93
N PHE A 218 10.79 -5.04 -21.25
CA PHE A 218 10.80 -4.98 -19.78
C PHE A 218 9.63 -5.74 -19.17
N ARG A 219 8.43 -5.65 -19.76
CA ARG A 219 7.26 -6.45 -19.35
C ARG A 219 7.52 -7.95 -19.45
N ASN A 220 8.13 -8.41 -20.52
CA ASN A 220 8.46 -9.82 -20.71
C ASN A 220 9.52 -10.31 -19.72
N TRP A 221 10.46 -9.47 -19.36
CA TRP A 221 11.48 -9.77 -18.34
C TRP A 221 10.87 -9.92 -16.95
N ILE A 222 9.97 -9.01 -16.54
CA ILE A 222 9.26 -9.11 -15.26
C ILE A 222 8.44 -10.42 -15.18
N ARG A 223 7.70 -10.76 -16.22
CA ARG A 223 6.94 -12.03 -16.26
C ARG A 223 7.82 -13.25 -16.05
N LYS A 224 9.01 -13.28 -16.63
CA LYS A 224 9.96 -14.39 -16.44
C LYS A 224 10.52 -14.47 -15.03
N LEU A 225 10.68 -13.35 -14.34
CA LEU A 225 11.15 -13.33 -12.94
C LEU A 225 10.08 -13.74 -11.93
N SER A 226 8.80 -13.48 -12.22
CA SER A 226 7.68 -13.84 -11.34
C SER A 226 7.26 -15.32 -11.43
N LEU A 227 7.79 -16.05 -12.41
CA LEU A 227 7.52 -17.50 -12.63
C LEU A 227 8.64 -18.40 -12.06
N ARG A 228 9.67 -17.83 -11.45
CA ARG A 228 10.72 -18.51 -10.69
C ARG A 228 10.55 -18.25 -9.18
#